data_b807a3927a83db578c24bc6e391a3048
#
_entry.id   b807a3927a83db578c24bc6e391a3048
#
_cell.length_a   1.000
_cell.length_b   1.000
_cell.length_c   1.000
_cell.angle_alpha   90.00
_cell.angle_beta   90.00
_cell.angle_gamma   90.00
#
_symmetry.space_group_name_H-M   'P 1'
#
loop_
_entity.id
_entity.type
_entity.pdbx_description
1 polymer ?
#
loop_
_entity_poly.entity_id
_entity_poly.type
_entity_poly.pdbx_seq_one_letter_code
_entity_poly.pdbx_strand_id
1 'polypeptide(L)'
;MRIRSVLLATALLATLSPAAYGRDAAGRPPSFDGQPAHDVALYGIAGSGTTGHAGAQEFVSDGSRLTRVSLYLSSRAGSGKVDVQVRGVRDDPASAVAAARVDLKGLGGPGAGWVEVPLDAALRPGVTYYLYAQAATAGEQQVVWHGTRAASPGSPAAAQYDEELGGWQEAGGRLAFYVNPEGGERCGETETCYVPDTVRRARTAGLLTDGRSVEAVDPAFAVGARYVEGSNVLALPSGRWRYLPSGAAKSRVVAADDPGALAQIAESRRWLASGRVPGSAGARRAGAERALLSMRALLRPNGAFAAAWSPFWDFSWPRDSAFAAAAFAHTGHDEEAYRILRYNAATQRADGTWEARTRLDGSGPPDTRTWQLDANGWVPWATWQWYRAAPAADREERLRALYPAIARAADHTSGALDAEGLPPASPDYWELPTGTANIGTAAPLLAGLNAAADLAAGLGRADDARRWAQAAGRLEAGIAKRFAPLGYPRTVDGLHGRDSAAAFMAPPFNTAPAGLSAALDDTYRALLRPNGGLIPGNDPDAPWGNVSWTASTSFFALAWSATGRRDEGGAVLDWVLSRRNLLGELPETVDEQGLPKAVVPLGWTDALVLLTLLQQDGTTLPTPPRR
;
A
#
# COMPACT_ATOMS: atom_id res chain seq x y z
N MET A 1 -21.58 -48.20 -26.34
CA MET A 1 -20.59 -49.01 -27.09
C MET A 1 -19.24 -48.31 -26.99
N ARG A 2 -18.36 -48.91 -26.24
CA ARG A 2 -16.91 -48.73 -26.02
C ARG A 2 -16.29 -47.32 -26.12
N ILE A 3 -16.07 -46.79 -24.95
CA ILE A 3 -15.11 -45.74 -24.60
C ILE A 3 -13.69 -46.32 -24.71
N ARG A 4 -12.81 -45.70 -25.47
CA ARG A 4 -11.37 -46.00 -25.47
C ARG A 4 -10.67 -44.95 -24.65
N SER A 5 -10.18 -45.39 -23.49
CA SER A 5 -9.24 -44.68 -22.64
C SER A 5 -7.93 -44.37 -23.37
N VAL A 6 -7.50 -43.14 -23.33
CA VAL A 6 -6.15 -42.74 -23.74
C VAL A 6 -5.26 -42.77 -22.53
N LEU A 7 -4.22 -43.56 -22.58
CA LEU A 7 -3.19 -43.73 -21.57
C LEU A 7 -2.41 -42.41 -21.37
N LEU A 8 -2.38 -41.97 -20.10
CA LEU A 8 -1.41 -40.98 -19.63
C LEU A 8 -0.03 -41.62 -19.61
N ALA A 9 0.91 -41.02 -20.33
CA ALA A 9 2.31 -41.33 -20.18
C ALA A 9 2.81 -40.85 -18.82
N THR A 10 3.22 -41.79 -17.99
CA THR A 10 3.86 -41.56 -16.71
C THR A 10 5.26 -40.97 -16.96
N ALA A 11 5.44 -39.69 -16.70
CA ALA A 11 6.77 -39.08 -16.68
C ALA A 11 7.50 -39.50 -15.40
N LEU A 12 8.67 -40.12 -15.58
CA LEU A 12 9.60 -40.45 -14.52
C LEU A 12 10.00 -39.19 -13.75
N LEU A 13 9.86 -39.23 -12.44
CA LEU A 13 10.54 -38.29 -11.54
C LEU A 13 12.05 -38.55 -11.60
N ALA A 14 12.75 -37.79 -12.42
CA ALA A 14 14.19 -37.68 -12.32
C ALA A 14 14.50 -36.61 -11.28
N THR A 15 15.10 -37.03 -10.16
CA THR A 15 15.80 -36.15 -9.25
C THR A 15 17.04 -35.62 -9.98
N LEU A 16 16.92 -34.46 -10.58
CA LEU A 16 18.06 -33.75 -11.17
C LEU A 16 18.74 -32.90 -10.11
N SER A 17 19.98 -33.22 -9.81
CA SER A 17 20.92 -32.33 -9.16
C SER A 17 21.04 -31.03 -9.95
N PRO A 18 21.21 -29.86 -9.30
CA PRO A 18 21.31 -28.58 -10.02
C PRO A 18 22.57 -28.58 -10.90
N ALA A 19 22.35 -28.57 -12.21
CA ALA A 19 23.44 -28.35 -13.16
C ALA A 19 23.67 -26.84 -13.32
N ALA A 20 24.94 -26.43 -13.25
CA ALA A 20 25.38 -25.08 -13.50
C ALA A 20 24.94 -24.59 -14.90
N TYR A 21 24.20 -23.49 -14.95
CA TYR A 21 23.76 -22.86 -16.19
C TYR A 21 24.86 -21.94 -16.73
N GLY A 22 25.46 -22.34 -17.85
CA GLY A 22 26.45 -21.57 -18.59
C GLY A 22 25.81 -20.49 -19.48
N ARG A 23 26.56 -19.44 -19.69
CA ARG A 23 26.31 -18.47 -20.77
C ARG A 23 26.32 -19.20 -22.12
N ASP A 24 25.54 -18.69 -23.11
CA ASP A 24 25.66 -19.18 -24.48
C ASP A 24 27.08 -18.97 -25.01
N ALA A 25 27.44 -19.70 -26.07
CA ALA A 25 28.79 -19.64 -26.69
C ALA A 25 29.12 -18.23 -27.27
N ALA A 26 28.19 -17.27 -27.24
CA ALA A 26 28.33 -15.90 -27.70
C ALA A 26 28.40 -14.87 -26.55
N GLY A 27 28.30 -15.31 -25.27
CA GLY A 27 28.35 -14.42 -24.11
C GLY A 27 27.13 -13.50 -23.96
N ARG A 28 26.05 -13.76 -24.69
CA ARG A 28 24.82 -12.97 -24.58
C ARG A 28 23.97 -13.49 -23.44
N PRO A 29 23.36 -12.60 -22.65
CA PRO A 29 22.30 -13.01 -21.76
C PRO A 29 21.15 -13.61 -22.57
N PRO A 30 20.50 -14.70 -22.12
CA PRO A 30 19.30 -15.21 -22.77
C PRO A 30 18.28 -14.08 -22.87
N SER A 31 17.59 -14.01 -24.00
CA SER A 31 16.56 -13.00 -24.21
C SER A 31 15.44 -13.21 -23.19
N PHE A 32 14.99 -12.11 -22.64
CA PHE A 32 13.98 -12.09 -21.59
C PHE A 32 12.64 -11.65 -22.21
N ASP A 33 11.64 -12.52 -22.17
CA ASP A 33 10.27 -12.19 -22.48
C ASP A 33 9.38 -12.39 -21.25
N GLY A 34 8.52 -11.41 -20.95
CA GLY A 34 7.62 -11.49 -19.82
C GLY A 34 6.92 -10.18 -19.47
N GLN A 35 5.92 -10.31 -18.62
CA GLN A 35 5.17 -9.22 -18.03
C GLN A 35 5.33 -9.26 -16.51
N PRO A 36 6.20 -8.43 -15.90
CA PRO A 36 6.45 -8.46 -14.47
C PRO A 36 5.40 -7.70 -13.65
N ALA A 37 4.63 -6.79 -14.24
CA ALA A 37 3.65 -6.00 -13.50
C ALA A 37 2.52 -6.89 -12.97
N HIS A 38 2.22 -6.77 -11.68
CA HIS A 38 1.27 -7.61 -10.95
C HIS A 38 0.44 -6.76 -9.96
N ASP A 39 0.11 -5.56 -10.37
CA ASP A 39 -0.61 -4.55 -9.61
C ASP A 39 -2.10 -4.85 -9.42
N VAL A 40 -2.64 -5.85 -10.09
CA VAL A 40 -4.05 -6.25 -9.99
C VAL A 40 -4.18 -7.76 -9.84
N ALA A 41 -5.08 -8.22 -8.96
CA ALA A 41 -5.57 -9.58 -8.96
C ALA A 41 -6.57 -9.72 -10.12
N LEU A 42 -6.14 -10.35 -11.23
CA LEU A 42 -6.98 -10.40 -12.42
C LEU A 42 -7.89 -11.62 -12.46
N TYR A 43 -7.42 -12.79 -12.00
CA TYR A 43 -8.20 -14.03 -12.17
C TYR A 43 -8.06 -15.01 -11.03
N GLY A 44 -9.22 -15.53 -10.60
CA GLY A 44 -9.29 -16.80 -9.91
C GLY A 44 -9.13 -17.94 -10.92
N ILE A 45 -8.16 -18.81 -10.71
CA ILE A 45 -8.04 -20.09 -11.43
C ILE A 45 -8.55 -21.19 -10.50
N ALA A 46 -9.73 -21.75 -10.81
CA ALA A 46 -10.35 -22.83 -10.03
C ALA A 46 -10.14 -24.18 -10.74
N GLY A 47 -10.21 -25.26 -9.97
CA GLY A 47 -10.14 -26.61 -10.53
C GLY A 47 -11.43 -27.02 -11.24
N SER A 48 -11.36 -27.98 -12.17
CA SER A 48 -12.52 -28.57 -12.84
C SER A 48 -13.48 -29.21 -11.83
N GLY A 49 -14.75 -28.84 -11.88
CA GLY A 49 -15.80 -29.44 -11.01
C GLY A 49 -16.53 -28.44 -10.10
N THR A 50 -16.07 -27.22 -9.99
CA THR A 50 -16.82 -26.08 -9.47
C THR A 50 -16.43 -24.87 -10.31
N THR A 51 -17.24 -24.50 -11.29
CA THR A 51 -16.99 -23.36 -12.19
C THR A 51 -15.51 -23.24 -12.60
N GLY A 52 -15.08 -24.07 -13.55
CA GLY A 52 -13.68 -24.16 -13.97
C GLY A 52 -13.20 -22.88 -14.64
N HIS A 53 -12.40 -22.11 -13.92
CA HIS A 53 -11.73 -20.93 -14.45
C HIS A 53 -10.26 -21.26 -14.74
N ALA A 54 -9.77 -20.84 -15.90
CA ALA A 54 -8.36 -20.91 -16.25
C ALA A 54 -7.88 -19.54 -16.71
N GLY A 55 -6.61 -19.23 -16.48
CA GLY A 55 -5.96 -18.04 -17.04
C GLY A 55 -5.08 -18.40 -18.21
N ALA A 56 -5.03 -17.53 -19.22
CA ALA A 56 -4.08 -17.65 -20.32
C ALA A 56 -3.50 -16.28 -20.67
N GLN A 57 -2.19 -16.27 -20.94
CA GLN A 57 -1.46 -15.10 -21.41
C GLN A 57 -0.65 -15.47 -22.65
N GLU A 58 -0.82 -14.71 -23.71
CA GLU A 58 0.00 -14.88 -24.91
C GLU A 58 1.37 -14.23 -24.76
N PHE A 59 2.37 -14.79 -25.40
CA PHE A 59 3.70 -14.24 -25.58
C PHE A 59 4.28 -14.67 -26.94
N VAL A 60 5.19 -13.87 -27.47
CA VAL A 60 5.90 -14.19 -28.72
C VAL A 60 7.27 -14.75 -28.36
N SER A 61 7.58 -15.95 -28.87
CA SER A 61 8.88 -16.58 -28.62
C SER A 61 9.98 -15.93 -29.45
N ASP A 62 11.14 -15.76 -28.83
CA ASP A 62 12.38 -15.36 -29.49
C ASP A 62 13.16 -16.54 -30.09
N GLY A 63 12.65 -17.76 -29.93
CA GLY A 63 13.27 -18.99 -30.38
C GLY A 63 14.23 -19.64 -29.41
N SER A 64 14.37 -19.09 -28.19
CA SER A 64 15.14 -19.74 -27.13
C SER A 64 14.46 -21.03 -26.68
N ARG A 65 15.25 -21.97 -26.15
CA ARG A 65 14.69 -23.15 -25.50
C ARG A 65 13.98 -22.75 -24.24
N LEU A 66 12.71 -23.11 -24.12
CA LEU A 66 11.96 -22.95 -22.88
C LEU A 66 12.53 -23.90 -21.82
N THR A 67 13.00 -23.37 -20.71
CA THR A 67 13.49 -24.17 -19.56
C THR A 67 12.61 -24.01 -18.34
N ARG A 68 11.92 -22.87 -18.21
CA ARG A 68 11.01 -22.57 -17.11
C ARG A 68 10.16 -21.33 -17.42
N VAL A 69 9.06 -21.21 -16.71
CA VAL A 69 8.28 -19.98 -16.62
C VAL A 69 8.09 -19.61 -15.16
N SER A 70 7.75 -18.37 -14.90
CA SER A 70 7.36 -17.89 -13.57
C SER A 70 6.06 -17.17 -13.66
N LEU A 71 5.17 -17.45 -12.72
CA LEU A 71 3.85 -16.86 -12.59
C LEU A 71 3.71 -16.18 -11.24
N TYR A 72 3.07 -15.01 -11.18
CA TYR A 72 2.81 -14.34 -9.91
C TYR A 72 1.45 -14.78 -9.37
N LEU A 73 1.46 -15.71 -8.44
CA LEU A 73 0.27 -16.40 -7.94
C LEU A 73 0.03 -16.09 -6.45
N SER A 74 -1.23 -16.17 -6.05
CA SER A 74 -1.63 -16.28 -4.63
C SER A 74 -2.60 -17.44 -4.44
N SER A 75 -2.64 -18.00 -3.23
CA SER A 75 -3.62 -19.00 -2.82
C SER A 75 -4.23 -18.61 -1.49
N ARG A 76 -5.56 -18.57 -1.39
CA ARG A 76 -6.26 -18.28 -0.12
C ARG A 76 -6.02 -19.36 0.93
N ALA A 77 -5.84 -20.60 0.51
CA ALA A 77 -5.63 -21.73 1.42
C ALA A 77 -4.15 -21.92 1.83
N GLY A 78 -3.23 -21.11 1.28
CA GLY A 78 -1.79 -21.27 1.52
C GLY A 78 -1.19 -22.57 0.97
N SER A 79 -1.96 -23.34 0.22
CA SER A 79 -1.56 -24.58 -0.42
C SER A 79 -2.41 -24.79 -1.67
N GLY A 80 -2.02 -25.70 -2.53
CA GLY A 80 -2.72 -26.04 -3.75
C GLY A 80 -1.75 -26.52 -4.82
N LYS A 81 -2.30 -27.02 -5.92
CA LYS A 81 -1.52 -27.40 -7.10
C LYS A 81 -2.06 -26.67 -8.31
N VAL A 82 -1.17 -26.23 -9.18
CA VAL A 82 -1.51 -25.55 -10.44
C VAL A 82 -0.91 -26.34 -11.59
N ASP A 83 -1.75 -26.66 -12.57
CA ASP A 83 -1.33 -27.15 -13.87
C ASP A 83 -0.98 -25.98 -14.76
N VAL A 84 0.23 -25.97 -15.28
CA VAL A 84 0.75 -24.94 -16.16
C VAL A 84 1.12 -25.57 -17.49
N GLN A 85 0.72 -24.95 -18.59
CA GLN A 85 1.00 -25.41 -19.93
C GLN A 85 1.48 -24.26 -20.81
N VAL A 86 2.32 -24.57 -21.79
CA VAL A 86 2.60 -23.67 -22.92
C VAL A 86 1.98 -24.31 -24.15
N ARG A 87 1.05 -23.60 -24.79
CA ARG A 87 0.24 -24.09 -25.91
C ARG A 87 0.53 -23.30 -27.18
N GLY A 88 0.48 -23.97 -28.33
CA GLY A 88 0.52 -23.32 -29.64
C GLY A 88 -0.83 -22.68 -30.02
N VAL A 89 -1.94 -23.23 -29.52
CA VAL A 89 -3.30 -22.72 -29.69
C VAL A 89 -3.95 -22.65 -28.30
N ARG A 90 -4.48 -21.47 -27.93
CA ARG A 90 -5.02 -21.21 -26.58
C ARG A 90 -6.07 -22.24 -26.15
N ASP A 91 -7.00 -22.53 -27.02
CA ASP A 91 -8.20 -23.31 -26.73
C ASP A 91 -8.00 -24.82 -26.96
N ASP A 92 -6.83 -25.23 -27.48
CA ASP A 92 -6.52 -26.61 -27.76
C ASP A 92 -5.46 -27.18 -26.79
N PRO A 93 -5.86 -27.97 -25.80
CA PRO A 93 -4.93 -28.66 -24.91
C PRO A 93 -3.96 -29.62 -25.64
N ALA A 94 -4.35 -30.14 -26.81
CA ALA A 94 -3.49 -31.03 -27.60
C ALA A 94 -2.32 -30.27 -28.25
N SER A 95 -2.41 -28.94 -28.35
CA SER A 95 -1.32 -28.07 -28.84
C SER A 95 -0.26 -27.77 -27.79
N ALA A 96 -0.35 -28.34 -26.58
CA ALA A 96 0.63 -28.10 -25.54
C ALA A 96 2.01 -28.63 -25.94
N VAL A 97 2.99 -27.72 -25.98
CA VAL A 97 4.39 -28.02 -26.26
C VAL A 97 5.18 -28.33 -25.00
N ALA A 98 4.68 -27.86 -23.83
CA ALA A 98 5.20 -28.19 -22.51
C ALA A 98 4.08 -28.14 -21.47
N ALA A 99 4.20 -28.94 -20.43
CA ALA A 99 3.27 -28.97 -19.31
C ALA A 99 3.98 -29.37 -18.00
N ALA A 100 3.58 -28.78 -16.89
CA ALA A 100 4.06 -29.14 -15.58
C ALA A 100 2.98 -28.86 -14.52
N ARG A 101 3.09 -29.54 -13.38
CA ARG A 101 2.27 -29.29 -12.20
C ARG A 101 3.16 -28.81 -11.06
N VAL A 102 2.78 -27.70 -10.43
CA VAL A 102 3.51 -27.12 -9.31
C VAL A 102 2.67 -27.16 -8.04
N ASP A 103 3.33 -27.35 -6.91
CA ASP A 103 2.74 -27.29 -5.58
C ASP A 103 2.98 -25.88 -5.00
N LEU A 104 1.90 -25.25 -4.55
CA LEU A 104 1.92 -23.90 -3.97
C LEU A 104 2.23 -23.89 -2.48
N LYS A 105 2.79 -24.99 -1.92
CA LYS A 105 3.22 -25.03 -0.52
C LYS A 105 4.20 -23.90 -0.24
N GLY A 106 3.89 -23.08 0.79
CA GLY A 106 4.68 -21.93 1.17
C GLY A 106 4.22 -20.59 0.61
N LEU A 107 3.20 -20.55 -0.26
CA LEU A 107 2.45 -19.32 -0.54
C LEU A 107 1.42 -19.03 0.57
N GLY A 108 1.75 -19.39 1.81
CA GLY A 108 0.87 -19.39 2.96
C GLY A 108 0.23 -18.04 3.27
N GLY A 109 -1.11 -18.03 3.41
CA GLY A 109 -1.92 -16.86 3.70
C GLY A 109 -2.29 -16.05 2.45
N PRO A 110 -2.85 -14.84 2.59
CA PRO A 110 -3.29 -14.01 1.46
C PRO A 110 -2.13 -13.39 0.64
N GLY A 111 -0.89 -13.86 0.82
CA GLY A 111 0.28 -13.40 0.08
C GLY A 111 0.32 -13.92 -1.36
N ALA A 112 0.71 -13.05 -2.29
CA ALA A 112 1.07 -13.44 -3.65
C ALA A 112 2.60 -13.53 -3.77
N GLY A 113 3.08 -14.38 -4.69
CA GLY A 113 4.51 -14.53 -4.94
C GLY A 113 4.80 -15.17 -6.29
N TRP A 114 6.04 -15.04 -6.73
CA TRP A 114 6.53 -15.70 -7.93
C TRP A 114 6.66 -17.21 -7.72
N VAL A 115 6.04 -17.98 -8.60
CA VAL A 115 6.09 -19.44 -8.62
C VAL A 115 6.86 -19.86 -9.86
N GLU A 116 7.97 -20.55 -9.68
CA GLU A 116 8.72 -21.13 -10.79
C GLU A 116 8.17 -22.48 -11.20
N VAL A 117 8.01 -22.63 -12.48
CA VAL A 117 7.50 -23.83 -13.13
C VAL A 117 8.54 -24.33 -14.11
N PRO A 118 9.27 -25.40 -13.80
CA PRO A 118 10.21 -25.99 -14.73
C PRO A 118 9.43 -26.59 -15.91
N LEU A 119 9.85 -26.22 -17.10
CA LEU A 119 9.29 -26.68 -18.37
C LEU A 119 10.45 -27.00 -19.30
N ASP A 120 10.21 -27.80 -20.33
CA ASP A 120 11.21 -28.05 -21.36
C ASP A 120 10.56 -28.18 -22.74
N ALA A 121 10.83 -27.21 -23.61
CA ALA A 121 10.37 -27.22 -25.00
C ALA A 121 11.27 -26.40 -25.91
N ALA A 122 11.37 -26.81 -27.16
CA ALA A 122 11.93 -25.98 -28.21
C ALA A 122 10.82 -25.10 -28.80
N LEU A 123 10.96 -23.79 -28.66
CA LEU A 123 10.01 -22.82 -29.21
C LEU A 123 10.51 -22.31 -30.56
N ARG A 124 9.58 -21.94 -31.45
CA ARG A 124 9.94 -21.34 -32.74
C ARG A 124 9.99 -19.83 -32.64
N PRO A 125 11.03 -19.16 -33.16
CA PRO A 125 11.13 -17.71 -33.11
C PRO A 125 9.97 -17.02 -33.86
N GLY A 126 9.45 -15.94 -33.31
CA GLY A 126 8.36 -15.15 -33.87
C GLY A 126 6.98 -15.81 -33.80
N VAL A 127 6.85 -17.00 -33.20
CA VAL A 127 5.56 -17.69 -33.03
C VAL A 127 4.94 -17.27 -31.70
N THR A 128 3.64 -16.97 -31.75
CA THR A 128 2.83 -16.72 -30.57
C THR A 128 2.49 -18.03 -29.87
N TYR A 129 2.77 -18.09 -28.57
CA TYR A 129 2.38 -19.18 -27.67
C TYR A 129 1.50 -18.63 -26.55
N TYR A 130 0.78 -19.53 -25.90
CA TYR A 130 -0.12 -19.21 -24.79
C TYR A 130 0.36 -19.91 -23.53
N LEU A 131 0.73 -19.13 -22.53
CA LEU A 131 0.97 -19.61 -21.17
C LEU A 131 -0.38 -19.78 -20.49
N TYR A 132 -0.72 -21.00 -20.14
CA TYR A 132 -2.00 -21.40 -19.56
C TYR A 132 -1.78 -21.89 -18.13
N ALA A 133 -2.66 -21.51 -17.20
CA ALA A 133 -2.64 -22.02 -15.83
C ALA A 133 -4.06 -22.29 -15.32
N GLN A 134 -4.21 -23.42 -14.61
CA GLN A 134 -5.45 -23.83 -13.96
C GLN A 134 -5.14 -24.55 -12.65
N ALA A 135 -5.98 -24.38 -11.61
CA ALA A 135 -5.82 -25.16 -10.37
C ALA A 135 -6.08 -26.65 -10.66
N ALA A 136 -5.20 -27.51 -10.17
CA ALA A 136 -5.21 -28.94 -10.46
C ALA A 136 -6.27 -29.73 -9.66
N THR A 137 -6.84 -29.15 -8.62
CA THR A 137 -7.83 -29.80 -7.75
C THR A 137 -9.10 -28.97 -7.67
N ALA A 138 -10.25 -29.65 -7.86
CA ALA A 138 -11.57 -29.07 -7.58
C ALA A 138 -11.72 -28.81 -6.07
N GLY A 139 -12.37 -27.70 -5.71
CA GLY A 139 -12.69 -27.38 -4.32
C GLY A 139 -12.32 -25.96 -3.92
N GLU A 140 -12.48 -25.64 -2.65
CA GLU A 140 -12.45 -24.29 -2.04
C GLU A 140 -11.15 -23.46 -2.18
N GLN A 141 -10.15 -23.95 -2.90
CA GLN A 141 -8.86 -23.31 -3.02
C GLN A 141 -8.83 -22.34 -4.20
N GLN A 142 -9.18 -21.10 -3.94
CA GLN A 142 -9.01 -20.04 -4.95
C GLN A 142 -7.51 -19.71 -5.12
N VAL A 143 -6.97 -20.10 -6.24
CA VAL A 143 -5.67 -19.58 -6.73
C VAL A 143 -5.95 -18.40 -7.63
N VAL A 144 -5.20 -17.33 -7.46
CA VAL A 144 -5.32 -16.11 -8.26
C VAL A 144 -4.01 -15.88 -9.01
N TRP A 145 -4.10 -15.67 -10.30
CA TRP A 145 -3.00 -15.19 -11.12
C TRP A 145 -3.11 -13.66 -11.23
N HIS A 146 -2.11 -12.97 -10.73
CA HIS A 146 -2.07 -11.51 -10.71
C HIS A 146 -1.50 -10.95 -12.01
N GLY A 147 -1.81 -9.71 -12.30
CA GLY A 147 -1.33 -9.00 -13.47
C GLY A 147 -1.56 -7.51 -13.40
N THR A 148 -1.55 -6.82 -14.54
CA THR A 148 -1.80 -5.39 -14.64
C THR A 148 -2.93 -5.09 -15.63
N ARG A 149 -3.74 -4.08 -15.34
CA ARG A 149 -4.73 -3.53 -16.29
C ARG A 149 -4.13 -2.51 -17.25
N ALA A 150 -2.94 -2.01 -16.96
CA ALA A 150 -2.24 -1.07 -17.83
C ALA A 150 -1.67 -1.81 -19.06
N ALA A 151 -2.51 -2.13 -20.02
CA ALA A 151 -2.07 -2.64 -21.32
C ALA A 151 -1.71 -1.47 -22.23
N SER A 152 -0.48 -1.47 -22.77
CA SER A 152 -0.15 -0.57 -23.88
C SER A 152 -0.91 -1.02 -25.15
N PRO A 153 -1.36 -0.11 -26.01
CA PRO A 153 -1.95 -0.48 -27.29
C PRO A 153 -1.05 -1.46 -28.06
N GLY A 154 -1.61 -2.58 -28.51
CA GLY A 154 -0.86 -3.64 -29.22
C GLY A 154 -0.14 -4.64 -28.32
N SER A 155 -0.30 -4.56 -27.00
CA SER A 155 0.19 -5.60 -26.09
C SER A 155 -0.67 -6.86 -26.15
N PRO A 156 -0.05 -8.07 -26.08
CA PRO A 156 -0.78 -9.32 -26.02
C PRO A 156 -1.80 -9.36 -24.86
N ALA A 157 -3.03 -9.74 -25.14
CA ALA A 157 -4.12 -9.75 -24.18
C ALA A 157 -4.08 -10.98 -23.26
N ALA A 158 -4.48 -10.79 -21.99
CA ALA A 158 -4.83 -11.89 -21.11
C ALA A 158 -6.24 -12.39 -21.44
N ALA A 159 -6.49 -13.68 -21.26
CA ALA A 159 -7.80 -14.27 -21.39
C ALA A 159 -8.11 -15.16 -20.19
N GLN A 160 -9.37 -15.18 -19.79
CA GLN A 160 -9.91 -16.07 -18.78
C GLN A 160 -10.90 -17.03 -19.43
N TYR A 161 -10.78 -18.31 -19.12
CA TYR A 161 -11.80 -19.29 -19.46
C TYR A 161 -12.84 -19.32 -18.34
N ASP A 162 -14.09 -19.19 -18.71
CA ASP A 162 -15.22 -19.26 -17.80
C ASP A 162 -16.15 -20.39 -18.24
N GLU A 163 -16.28 -21.43 -17.41
CA GLU A 163 -17.08 -22.61 -17.74
C GLU A 163 -18.59 -22.30 -17.73
N GLU A 164 -19.03 -21.35 -16.88
CA GLU A 164 -20.44 -20.94 -16.82
C GLU A 164 -20.85 -20.14 -18.05
N LEU A 165 -19.93 -19.32 -18.57
CA LEU A 165 -20.12 -18.56 -19.81
C LEU A 165 -19.77 -19.36 -21.07
N GLY A 166 -19.21 -20.56 -20.89
CA GLY A 166 -18.92 -21.50 -21.95
C GLY A 166 -17.79 -21.11 -22.90
N GLY A 167 -16.80 -20.31 -22.44
CA GLY A 167 -15.71 -19.91 -23.31
C GLY A 167 -14.70 -18.93 -22.71
N TRP A 168 -13.73 -18.57 -23.56
CA TRP A 168 -12.71 -17.60 -23.22
C TRP A 168 -13.25 -16.18 -23.30
N GLN A 169 -13.05 -15.42 -22.25
CA GLN A 169 -13.34 -13.99 -22.17
C GLN A 169 -12.02 -13.21 -22.26
N GLU A 170 -11.97 -12.19 -23.11
CA GLU A 170 -10.85 -11.25 -23.09
C GLU A 170 -10.88 -10.43 -21.80
N ALA A 171 -9.75 -10.37 -21.18
CA ALA A 171 -9.58 -9.58 -19.97
C ALA A 171 -8.80 -8.32 -20.30
N GLY A 172 -9.29 -7.23 -19.85
CA GLY A 172 -8.63 -5.93 -20.03
C GLY A 172 -7.35 -5.81 -19.21
N GLY A 173 -6.29 -6.56 -19.57
CA GLY A 173 -5.03 -6.53 -18.86
C GLY A 173 -4.04 -7.60 -19.31
N ARG A 174 -2.93 -7.71 -18.60
CA ARG A 174 -1.87 -8.73 -18.82
C ARG A 174 -1.56 -9.43 -17.50
N LEU A 175 -1.45 -10.76 -17.55
CA LEU A 175 -1.02 -11.59 -16.43
C LEU A 175 0.49 -11.44 -16.21
N ALA A 176 0.92 -11.47 -14.95
CA ALA A 176 2.33 -11.37 -14.62
C ALA A 176 3.04 -12.70 -14.81
N PHE A 177 4.05 -12.71 -15.66
CA PHE A 177 4.82 -13.91 -15.98
C PHE A 177 6.22 -13.55 -16.48
N TYR A 178 7.09 -14.54 -16.47
CA TYR A 178 8.38 -14.54 -17.15
C TYR A 178 8.57 -15.85 -17.88
N VAL A 179 9.20 -15.77 -19.07
CA VAL A 179 9.68 -16.92 -19.84
C VAL A 179 11.20 -16.97 -19.69
N ASN A 180 11.76 -18.12 -19.31
CA ASN A 180 13.19 -18.30 -19.09
C ASN A 180 13.86 -17.16 -18.27
N PRO A 181 13.31 -16.80 -17.09
CA PRO A 181 13.86 -15.68 -16.35
C PRO A 181 15.32 -15.94 -15.96
N GLU A 182 16.17 -14.94 -16.13
CA GLU A 182 17.54 -14.99 -15.67
C GLU A 182 17.58 -15.01 -14.14
N GLY A 183 18.30 -15.97 -13.56
CA GLY A 183 18.40 -16.12 -12.11
C GLY A 183 18.97 -14.87 -11.43
N GLY A 184 19.97 -14.23 -12.05
CA GLY A 184 20.64 -13.05 -11.49
C GLY A 184 19.76 -11.81 -11.37
N GLU A 185 18.76 -11.63 -12.22
CA GLU A 185 17.83 -10.52 -12.11
C GLU A 185 16.77 -10.72 -11.00
N ARG A 186 16.49 -11.97 -10.64
CA ARG A 186 15.45 -12.32 -9.67
C ARG A 186 15.97 -12.65 -8.29
N CYS A 187 17.12 -13.24 -8.19
CA CYS A 187 17.64 -13.80 -6.96
C CYS A 187 19.09 -13.40 -6.66
N GLY A 188 19.59 -12.33 -7.26
CA GLY A 188 20.91 -11.82 -6.96
C GLY A 188 22.03 -12.81 -7.25
N GLU A 189 22.12 -13.33 -8.45
CA GLU A 189 23.19 -14.24 -8.94
C GLU A 189 23.27 -15.62 -8.26
N THR A 190 22.33 -15.98 -7.40
CA THR A 190 22.29 -17.35 -6.87
C THR A 190 21.46 -18.24 -7.81
N GLU A 191 21.99 -19.40 -8.13
CA GLU A 191 21.39 -20.39 -9.05
C GLU A 191 20.00 -20.91 -8.60
N THR A 192 19.61 -20.64 -7.37
CA THR A 192 18.31 -21.00 -6.81
C THR A 192 17.59 -19.73 -6.41
N CYS A 193 16.43 -19.47 -7.03
CA CYS A 193 15.52 -18.40 -6.62
C CYS A 193 14.86 -18.73 -5.26
N TYR A 194 15.68 -18.83 -4.22
CA TYR A 194 15.17 -18.93 -2.87
C TYR A 194 14.79 -17.53 -2.39
N VAL A 195 13.51 -17.22 -2.44
CA VAL A 195 12.96 -16.06 -1.74
C VAL A 195 12.64 -16.51 -0.33
N PRO A 196 13.34 -16.02 0.70
CA PRO A 196 13.02 -16.38 2.08
C PRO A 196 11.54 -16.14 2.39
N ASP A 197 10.91 -17.00 3.16
CA ASP A 197 9.50 -16.83 3.57
C ASP A 197 9.25 -15.48 4.22
N THR A 198 10.26 -14.92 4.88
CA THR A 198 10.26 -13.58 5.46
C THR A 198 10.03 -12.47 4.44
N VAL A 199 10.41 -12.68 3.17
CA VAL A 199 10.26 -11.70 2.07
C VAL A 199 8.97 -11.96 1.29
N ARG A 200 8.55 -13.21 1.15
CA ARG A 200 7.34 -13.61 0.40
C ARG A 200 6.02 -13.13 1.01
N ARG A 201 6.02 -12.75 2.30
CA ARG A 201 4.80 -12.34 3.03
C ARG A 201 4.30 -10.96 2.66
N ALA A 202 5.16 -10.10 2.12
CA ALA A 202 4.78 -8.80 1.59
C ALA A 202 4.51 -8.88 0.09
N ARG A 203 3.55 -8.09 -0.40
CA ARG A 203 3.19 -8.05 -1.83
C ARG A 203 4.21 -7.30 -2.67
N THR A 204 4.91 -6.35 -2.05
CA THR A 204 5.94 -5.51 -2.65
C THR A 204 7.09 -5.36 -1.67
N ALA A 205 8.29 -5.07 -2.16
CA ALA A 205 9.45 -4.85 -1.29
C ALA A 205 9.92 -3.40 -1.27
N GLY A 206 9.52 -2.60 -2.26
CA GLY A 206 9.92 -1.21 -2.35
C GLY A 206 9.44 -0.57 -3.65
N LEU A 207 9.93 0.63 -3.93
CA LEU A 207 9.50 1.43 -5.07
C LEU A 207 10.68 2.01 -5.84
N LEU A 208 10.64 1.88 -7.16
CA LEU A 208 11.46 2.65 -8.09
C LEU A 208 10.62 3.78 -8.65
N THR A 209 11.19 4.97 -8.83
CA THR A 209 10.47 6.11 -9.38
C THR A 209 11.41 7.08 -10.09
N ASP A 210 10.89 7.71 -11.15
CA ASP A 210 11.50 8.88 -11.80
C ASP A 210 10.89 10.21 -11.30
N GLY A 211 10.07 10.17 -10.24
CA GLY A 211 9.29 11.31 -9.74
C GLY A 211 7.93 11.51 -10.44
N ARG A 212 7.63 10.74 -11.48
CA ARG A 212 6.34 10.75 -12.21
C ARG A 212 5.73 9.38 -12.35
N SER A 213 6.55 8.40 -12.71
CA SER A 213 6.18 6.99 -12.82
C SER A 213 6.68 6.23 -11.60
N VAL A 214 6.02 5.12 -11.29
CA VAL A 214 6.38 4.24 -10.18
C VAL A 214 6.35 2.80 -10.65
N GLU A 215 7.34 2.02 -10.23
CA GLU A 215 7.39 0.58 -10.40
C GLU A 215 7.60 -0.06 -9.04
N ALA A 216 6.75 -1.04 -8.71
CA ALA A 216 6.94 -1.83 -7.50
C ALA A 216 8.15 -2.75 -7.64
N VAL A 217 8.95 -2.85 -6.59
CA VAL A 217 10.03 -3.83 -6.50
C VAL A 217 9.42 -5.14 -6.00
N ASP A 218 9.56 -6.18 -6.82
CA ASP A 218 9.18 -7.53 -6.41
C ASP A 218 10.05 -7.99 -5.23
N PRO A 219 9.49 -8.69 -4.23
CA PRO A 219 10.24 -9.23 -3.10
C PRO A 219 11.46 -10.06 -3.50
N ALA A 220 11.41 -10.76 -4.64
CA ALA A 220 12.56 -11.53 -5.13
C ALA A 220 13.77 -10.65 -5.47
N PHE A 221 13.56 -9.44 -5.96
CA PHE A 221 14.63 -8.49 -6.27
C PHE A 221 15.18 -7.76 -5.03
N ALA A 222 14.51 -7.85 -3.89
CA ALA A 222 14.97 -7.24 -2.65
C ALA A 222 16.07 -8.06 -1.95
N VAL A 223 16.18 -9.35 -2.28
CA VAL A 223 17.18 -10.24 -1.63
C VAL A 223 18.59 -9.79 -1.99
N GLY A 224 19.36 -9.36 -0.98
CA GLY A 224 20.72 -8.85 -1.15
C GLY A 224 20.82 -7.48 -1.85
N ALA A 225 19.70 -6.91 -2.31
CA ALA A 225 19.69 -5.55 -2.85
C ALA A 225 19.57 -4.52 -1.72
N ARG A 226 19.94 -3.28 -2.04
CA ARG A 226 19.74 -2.12 -1.16
C ARG A 226 19.52 -0.87 -2.00
N TYR A 227 18.80 0.10 -1.47
CA TYR A 227 18.78 1.41 -2.11
C TYR A 227 20.15 2.09 -2.05
N VAL A 228 20.53 2.74 -3.13
CA VAL A 228 21.63 3.71 -3.09
C VAL A 228 21.19 4.87 -2.21
N GLU A 229 22.00 5.22 -1.23
CA GLU A 229 21.69 6.23 -0.21
C GLU A 229 21.13 7.52 -0.83
N GLY A 230 20.04 8.02 -0.25
CA GLY A 230 19.35 9.23 -0.71
C GLY A 230 18.59 9.06 -2.03
N SER A 231 18.21 7.85 -2.42
CA SER A 231 17.57 7.63 -3.72
C SER A 231 16.56 6.47 -3.75
N ASN A 232 15.84 6.35 -4.87
CA ASN A 232 15.04 5.17 -5.23
C ASN A 232 15.73 4.30 -6.29
N VAL A 233 17.05 4.32 -6.36
CA VAL A 233 17.86 3.44 -7.21
C VAL A 233 18.33 2.26 -6.38
N LEU A 234 18.17 1.03 -6.87
CA LEU A 234 18.62 -0.19 -6.20
C LEU A 234 20.03 -0.55 -6.64
N ALA A 235 20.91 -0.77 -5.69
CA ALA A 235 22.17 -1.49 -5.87
C ALA A 235 21.89 -2.99 -5.71
N LEU A 236 22.21 -3.77 -6.74
CA LEU A 236 22.00 -5.22 -6.79
C LEU A 236 23.25 -5.95 -6.28
N PRO A 237 23.14 -7.21 -5.85
CA PRO A 237 24.29 -8.03 -5.44
C PRO A 237 25.35 -8.17 -6.53
N SER A 238 24.96 -8.12 -7.80
CA SER A 238 25.88 -8.13 -8.96
C SER A 238 26.79 -6.91 -9.06
N GLY A 239 26.61 -5.90 -8.21
CA GLY A 239 27.30 -4.61 -8.32
C GLY A 239 26.67 -3.68 -9.36
N ARG A 240 25.66 -4.13 -10.08
CA ARG A 240 24.88 -3.30 -11.01
C ARG A 240 23.80 -2.54 -10.28
N TRP A 241 23.22 -1.53 -10.94
CA TRP A 241 22.11 -0.74 -10.41
C TRP A 241 20.83 -0.96 -11.21
N ARG A 242 19.69 -0.88 -10.52
CA ARG A 242 18.36 -0.89 -11.13
C ARG A 242 17.67 0.42 -10.82
N TYR A 243 17.14 1.09 -11.86
CA TYR A 243 16.40 2.33 -11.72
C TYR A 243 15.31 2.45 -12.77
N LEU A 244 14.32 3.31 -12.54
CA LEU A 244 13.26 3.64 -13.49
C LEU A 244 13.66 4.90 -14.25
N PRO A 245 14.07 4.82 -15.54
CA PRO A 245 14.44 6.00 -16.31
C PRO A 245 13.26 6.95 -16.51
N SER A 246 13.53 8.24 -16.62
CA SER A 246 12.50 9.26 -16.84
C SER A 246 11.67 8.96 -18.09
N GLY A 247 10.33 8.89 -17.90
CA GLY A 247 9.38 8.58 -18.96
C GLY A 247 9.36 7.13 -19.40
N ALA A 248 10.15 6.23 -18.78
CA ALA A 248 10.10 4.81 -19.08
C ALA A 248 8.94 4.12 -18.35
N ALA A 249 8.36 3.11 -19.00
CA ALA A 249 7.34 2.26 -18.38
C ALA A 249 7.94 1.19 -17.44
N LYS A 250 9.24 0.88 -17.60
CA LYS A 250 9.93 -0.17 -16.85
C LYS A 250 11.33 0.26 -16.45
N SER A 251 11.78 -0.28 -15.31
CA SER A 251 13.14 -0.11 -14.81
C SER A 251 14.16 -0.80 -15.72
N ARG A 252 15.43 -0.38 -15.57
CA ARG A 252 16.58 -0.97 -16.27
C ARG A 252 17.66 -1.35 -15.27
N VAL A 253 18.39 -2.42 -15.60
CA VAL A 253 19.61 -2.82 -14.89
C VAL A 253 20.81 -2.29 -15.69
N VAL A 254 21.62 -1.46 -15.03
CA VAL A 254 22.73 -0.72 -15.63
C VAL A 254 24.00 -0.86 -14.80
N ALA A 255 25.13 -0.43 -15.33
CA ALA A 255 26.38 -0.32 -14.55
C ALA A 255 26.23 0.75 -13.45
N ALA A 256 27.01 0.65 -12.37
CA ALA A 256 26.95 1.56 -11.23
C ALA A 256 27.45 3.00 -11.53
N ASP A 257 27.96 3.23 -12.72
CA ASP A 257 28.39 4.54 -13.23
C ASP A 257 27.46 5.10 -14.34
N ASP A 258 26.29 4.46 -14.57
CA ASP A 258 25.33 4.90 -15.57
C ASP A 258 24.90 6.36 -15.33
N PRO A 259 25.05 7.24 -16.35
CA PRO A 259 24.76 8.66 -16.17
C PRO A 259 23.29 8.96 -15.82
N GLY A 260 22.34 8.16 -16.32
CA GLY A 260 20.91 8.33 -16.02
C GLY A 260 20.59 7.99 -14.57
N ALA A 261 21.13 6.88 -14.07
CA ALA A 261 20.99 6.46 -12.67
C ALA A 261 21.66 7.48 -11.72
N LEU A 262 22.88 7.95 -12.05
CA LEU A 262 23.58 9.00 -11.29
C LEU A 262 22.78 10.31 -11.24
N ALA A 263 22.19 10.73 -12.36
CA ALA A 263 21.36 11.92 -12.42
C ALA A 263 20.12 11.80 -11.53
N GLN A 264 19.47 10.65 -11.50
CA GLN A 264 18.31 10.37 -10.64
C GLN A 264 18.68 10.35 -9.15
N ILE A 265 19.83 9.76 -8.80
CA ILE A 265 20.35 9.79 -7.42
C ILE A 265 20.60 11.25 -6.99
N ALA A 266 21.27 12.03 -7.84
CA ALA A 266 21.56 13.43 -7.54
C ALA A 266 20.29 14.27 -7.41
N GLU A 267 19.26 14.01 -8.21
CA GLU A 267 17.96 14.67 -8.15
C GLU A 267 17.24 14.33 -6.84
N SER A 268 17.18 13.07 -6.46
CA SER A 268 16.56 12.62 -5.20
C SER A 268 17.24 13.25 -3.98
N ARG A 269 18.58 13.31 -3.98
CA ARG A 269 19.35 13.97 -2.91
C ARG A 269 19.10 15.47 -2.84
N ARG A 270 19.03 16.17 -4.00
CA ARG A 270 18.66 17.60 -4.02
C ARG A 270 17.26 17.83 -3.46
N TRP A 271 16.31 16.96 -3.80
CA TRP A 271 14.97 17.05 -3.26
C TRP A 271 14.94 16.83 -1.73
N LEU A 272 15.62 15.81 -1.20
CA LEU A 272 15.75 15.61 0.25
C LEU A 272 16.39 16.84 0.94
N ALA A 273 17.40 17.43 0.31
CA ALA A 273 18.09 18.60 0.83
C ALA A 273 17.29 19.92 0.74
N SER A 274 16.24 19.98 -0.08
CA SER A 274 15.35 21.15 -0.16
C SER A 274 14.42 21.25 1.05
N GLY A 275 14.26 20.16 1.81
CA GLY A 275 13.49 20.11 3.04
C GLY A 275 14.34 19.70 4.24
N ARG A 276 13.68 19.14 5.24
CA ARG A 276 14.29 18.60 6.46
C ARG A 276 14.01 17.11 6.57
N VAL A 277 15.05 16.31 6.73
CA VAL A 277 14.93 14.92 7.15
C VAL A 277 15.01 14.85 8.67
N PRO A 278 13.96 14.47 9.42
CA PRO A 278 14.01 14.35 10.86
C PRO A 278 14.82 13.11 11.31
N GLY A 279 15.07 13.02 12.61
CA GLY A 279 15.90 11.95 13.20
C GLY A 279 17.37 12.34 13.26
N SER A 280 17.97 12.23 14.46
CA SER A 280 19.31 12.74 14.72
C SER A 280 20.42 11.92 14.06
N ALA A 281 20.30 10.59 14.08
CA ALA A 281 21.29 9.66 13.50
C ALA A 281 20.74 8.22 13.43
N GLY A 282 21.53 7.32 12.82
CA GLY A 282 21.28 5.87 12.82
C GLY A 282 19.95 5.46 12.21
N ALA A 283 19.26 4.50 12.84
CA ALA A 283 18.05 3.90 12.31
C ALA A 283 16.90 4.89 12.14
N ARG A 284 16.79 5.90 13.02
CA ARG A 284 15.75 6.95 12.95
C ARG A 284 15.96 7.87 11.74
N ARG A 285 17.20 8.32 11.50
CA ARG A 285 17.55 9.14 10.32
C ARG A 285 17.34 8.36 9.02
N ALA A 286 17.86 7.13 8.95
CA ALA A 286 17.69 6.27 7.78
C ALA A 286 16.21 5.93 7.51
N GLY A 287 15.41 5.73 8.57
CA GLY A 287 13.97 5.53 8.46
C GLY A 287 13.24 6.75 7.92
N ALA A 288 13.58 7.95 8.40
CA ALA A 288 12.99 9.20 7.91
C ALA A 288 13.32 9.47 6.44
N GLU A 289 14.57 9.28 6.05
CA GLU A 289 15.00 9.44 4.66
C GLU A 289 14.24 8.48 3.74
N ARG A 290 14.14 7.21 4.13
CA ARG A 290 13.40 6.22 3.35
C ARG A 290 11.91 6.55 3.26
N ALA A 291 11.27 6.91 4.37
CA ALA A 291 9.87 7.31 4.42
C ALA A 291 9.56 8.49 3.50
N LEU A 292 10.41 9.54 3.52
CA LEU A 292 10.27 10.69 2.61
C LEU A 292 10.34 10.26 1.14
N LEU A 293 11.32 9.43 0.77
CA LEU A 293 11.50 8.98 -0.60
C LEU A 293 10.37 8.03 -1.05
N SER A 294 9.84 7.21 -0.16
CA SER A 294 8.70 6.34 -0.43
C SER A 294 7.42 7.13 -0.61
N MET A 295 7.15 8.09 0.28
CA MET A 295 6.01 9.01 0.14
C MET A 295 6.08 9.83 -1.15
N ARG A 296 7.28 10.31 -1.52
CA ARG A 296 7.48 11.00 -2.79
C ARG A 296 7.16 10.11 -3.99
N ALA A 297 7.53 8.84 -3.94
CA ALA A 297 7.20 7.86 -4.98
C ALA A 297 5.68 7.60 -5.07
N LEU A 298 4.97 7.59 -3.94
CA LEU A 298 3.52 7.40 -3.89
C LEU A 298 2.72 8.65 -4.34
N LEU A 299 3.35 9.83 -4.37
CA LEU A 299 2.71 11.06 -4.81
C LEU A 299 2.71 11.18 -6.34
N ARG A 300 1.54 11.27 -6.93
CA ARG A 300 1.36 11.42 -8.38
C ARG A 300 1.47 12.88 -8.85
N PRO A 301 1.75 13.13 -10.14
CA PRO A 301 1.87 14.49 -10.68
C PRO A 301 0.63 15.37 -10.47
N ASN A 302 -0.57 14.79 -10.47
CA ASN A 302 -1.85 15.50 -10.24
C ASN A 302 -2.14 15.77 -8.75
N GLY A 303 -1.30 15.30 -7.84
CA GLY A 303 -1.47 15.44 -6.39
C GLY A 303 -2.17 14.26 -5.70
N ALA A 304 -2.63 13.25 -6.44
CA ALA A 304 -3.13 12.02 -5.83
C ALA A 304 -2.00 11.33 -5.05
N PHE A 305 -2.29 10.92 -3.82
CA PHE A 305 -1.36 10.17 -2.98
C PHE A 305 -1.87 8.74 -2.82
N ALA A 306 -1.13 7.77 -3.37
CA ALA A 306 -1.46 6.37 -3.23
C ALA A 306 -1.15 5.88 -1.80
N ALA A 307 -2.04 5.11 -1.18
CA ALA A 307 -1.77 4.53 0.13
C ALA A 307 -0.56 3.58 0.10
N ALA A 308 -0.48 2.75 -0.95
CA ALA A 308 0.68 1.94 -1.30
C ALA A 308 0.64 1.62 -2.80
N TRP A 309 1.73 1.10 -3.35
CA TRP A 309 1.79 0.74 -4.78
C TRP A 309 1.61 -0.77 -4.97
N SER A 310 0.38 -1.22 -4.69
CA SER A 310 -0.04 -2.63 -4.79
C SER A 310 -1.53 -2.70 -5.09
N PRO A 311 -2.04 -3.78 -5.71
CA PRO A 311 -3.47 -3.96 -5.92
C PRO A 311 -4.29 -3.72 -4.66
N PHE A 312 -5.39 -3.00 -4.80
CA PHE A 312 -6.30 -2.57 -3.73
C PHE A 312 -5.78 -1.45 -2.80
N TRP A 313 -4.51 -1.06 -2.87
CA TRP A 313 -3.91 0.08 -2.16
C TRP A 313 -3.44 1.21 -3.08
N ASP A 314 -3.40 0.97 -4.40
CA ASP A 314 -3.05 1.94 -5.44
C ASP A 314 -4.19 2.95 -5.73
N PHE A 315 -4.81 3.39 -4.65
CA PHE A 315 -5.87 4.39 -4.62
C PHE A 315 -5.52 5.50 -3.61
N SER A 316 -6.22 6.63 -3.69
CA SER A 316 -6.07 7.73 -2.76
C SER A 316 -7.19 7.73 -1.74
N TRP A 317 -6.84 7.52 -0.45
CA TRP A 317 -7.72 7.76 0.68
C TRP A 317 -7.50 9.18 1.19
N PRO A 318 -8.56 9.97 1.41
CA PRO A 318 -8.41 11.34 1.96
C PRO A 318 -7.70 11.36 3.31
N ARG A 319 -7.88 10.35 4.16
CA ARG A 319 -7.18 10.18 5.44
C ARG A 319 -5.68 10.04 5.23
N ASP A 320 -5.25 9.02 4.48
CA ASP A 320 -3.83 8.72 4.23
C ASP A 320 -3.12 9.92 3.60
N SER A 321 -3.76 10.53 2.59
CA SER A 321 -3.24 11.70 1.91
C SER A 321 -3.17 12.94 2.82
N ALA A 322 -4.09 13.10 3.78
CA ALA A 322 -4.05 14.17 4.75
C ALA A 322 -2.82 14.06 5.69
N PHE A 323 -2.52 12.86 6.18
CA PHE A 323 -1.31 12.63 6.97
C PHE A 323 -0.04 12.86 6.15
N ALA A 324 -0.02 12.41 4.89
CA ALA A 324 1.09 12.66 3.98
C ALA A 324 1.30 14.17 3.73
N ALA A 325 0.22 14.93 3.52
CA ALA A 325 0.30 16.38 3.35
C ALA A 325 0.87 17.08 4.61
N ALA A 326 0.42 16.68 5.81
CA ALA A 326 0.96 17.21 7.06
C ALA A 326 2.45 16.89 7.22
N ALA A 327 2.86 15.65 6.94
CA ALA A 327 4.26 15.24 7.04
C ALA A 327 5.16 16.00 6.05
N PHE A 328 4.75 16.13 4.78
CA PHE A 328 5.47 16.92 3.79
C PHE A 328 5.57 18.41 4.21
N ALA A 329 4.49 19.01 4.69
CA ALA A 329 4.49 20.39 5.13
C ALA A 329 5.51 20.63 6.26
N HIS A 330 5.49 19.79 7.30
CA HIS A 330 6.39 19.94 8.45
C HIS A 330 7.84 19.50 8.18
N THR A 331 8.08 18.80 7.08
CA THR A 331 9.43 18.49 6.59
C THR A 331 9.94 19.48 5.53
N GLY A 332 9.18 20.55 5.24
CA GLY A 332 9.59 21.62 4.33
C GLY A 332 9.36 21.33 2.84
N HIS A 333 8.60 20.27 2.52
CA HIS A 333 8.17 19.93 1.16
C HIS A 333 6.76 20.51 0.90
N ASP A 334 6.66 21.84 0.95
CA ASP A 334 5.41 22.60 0.89
C ASP A 334 4.61 22.36 -0.40
N GLU A 335 5.30 22.26 -1.53
CA GLU A 335 4.64 22.05 -2.83
C GLU A 335 3.99 20.66 -2.93
N GLU A 336 4.64 19.63 -2.42
CA GLU A 336 4.08 18.28 -2.34
C GLU A 336 2.83 18.26 -1.46
N ALA A 337 2.88 18.89 -0.30
CA ALA A 337 1.75 19.04 0.60
C ALA A 337 0.58 19.76 -0.06
N TYR A 338 0.83 20.90 -0.69
CA TYR A 338 -0.20 21.70 -1.36
C TYR A 338 -0.84 20.95 -2.53
N ARG A 339 -0.05 20.20 -3.33
CA ARG A 339 -0.59 19.38 -4.42
C ARG A 339 -1.55 18.31 -3.92
N ILE A 340 -1.24 17.64 -2.81
CA ILE A 340 -2.13 16.66 -2.17
C ILE A 340 -3.44 17.33 -1.73
N LEU A 341 -3.36 18.48 -1.06
CA LEU A 341 -4.54 19.20 -0.60
C LEU A 341 -5.42 19.68 -1.75
N ARG A 342 -4.82 20.11 -2.86
CA ARG A 342 -5.57 20.45 -4.09
C ARG A 342 -6.29 19.24 -4.67
N TYR A 343 -5.65 18.08 -4.70
CA TYR A 343 -6.29 16.84 -5.17
C TYR A 343 -7.48 16.47 -4.27
N ASN A 344 -7.32 16.53 -2.95
CA ASN A 344 -8.41 16.29 -2.02
C ASN A 344 -9.57 17.28 -2.22
N ALA A 345 -9.27 18.58 -2.43
CA ALA A 345 -10.30 19.56 -2.72
C ALA A 345 -11.04 19.30 -4.05
N ALA A 346 -10.32 18.82 -5.07
CA ALA A 346 -10.89 18.52 -6.38
C ALA A 346 -11.75 17.24 -6.40
N THR A 347 -11.49 16.28 -5.52
CA THR A 347 -12.23 15.01 -5.42
C THR A 347 -13.36 15.03 -4.37
N GLN A 348 -13.61 16.19 -3.74
CA GLN A 348 -14.70 16.36 -2.80
C GLN A 348 -16.05 16.25 -3.50
N ARG A 349 -16.98 15.53 -2.91
CA ARG A 349 -18.37 15.42 -3.36
C ARG A 349 -19.12 16.74 -3.18
N ALA A 350 -20.21 16.91 -3.92
CA ALA A 350 -21.01 18.14 -3.88
C ALA A 350 -21.62 18.41 -2.48
N ASP A 351 -21.89 17.34 -1.71
CA ASP A 351 -22.43 17.42 -0.35
C ASP A 351 -21.36 17.75 0.72
N GLY A 352 -20.11 17.95 0.32
CA GLY A 352 -19.01 18.28 1.22
C GLY A 352 -18.30 17.08 1.85
N THR A 353 -18.69 15.85 1.49
CA THR A 353 -18.03 14.62 1.93
C THR A 353 -17.00 14.14 0.90
N TRP A 354 -16.36 13.03 1.18
CA TRP A 354 -15.48 12.32 0.26
C TRP A 354 -15.88 10.86 0.15
N GLU A 355 -15.60 10.26 -1.00
CA GLU A 355 -15.57 8.80 -1.10
C GLU A 355 -14.52 8.22 -0.14
N ALA A 356 -14.69 6.98 0.30
CA ALA A 356 -13.70 6.31 1.14
C ALA A 356 -12.32 6.35 0.48
N ARG A 357 -12.28 6.12 -0.83
CA ARG A 357 -11.08 6.21 -1.68
C ARG A 357 -11.44 6.53 -3.13
N THR A 358 -10.49 7.10 -3.85
CA THR A 358 -10.64 7.44 -5.27
C THR A 358 -9.50 6.83 -6.10
N ARG A 359 -9.77 6.59 -7.39
CA ARG A 359 -8.72 6.28 -8.35
C ARG A 359 -7.72 7.44 -8.43
N LEU A 360 -6.46 7.12 -8.71
CA LEU A 360 -5.39 8.12 -8.73
C LEU A 360 -5.54 9.18 -9.83
N ASP A 361 -6.34 8.92 -10.86
CA ASP A 361 -6.69 9.90 -11.90
C ASP A 361 -7.81 10.87 -11.48
N GLY A 362 -8.45 10.63 -10.33
CA GLY A 362 -9.57 11.43 -9.83
C GLY A 362 -10.93 11.07 -10.44
N SER A 363 -11.05 9.99 -11.22
CA SER A 363 -12.28 9.58 -11.92
C SER A 363 -13.37 9.01 -11.01
N GLY A 364 -13.17 9.03 -9.69
CA GLY A 364 -14.15 8.57 -8.70
C GLY A 364 -13.73 7.29 -7.96
N PRO A 365 -14.67 6.68 -7.19
CA PRO A 365 -14.37 5.50 -6.39
C PRO A 365 -14.08 4.27 -7.28
N PRO A 366 -13.18 3.37 -6.84
CA PRO A 366 -12.87 2.15 -7.59
C PRO A 366 -13.93 1.04 -7.40
N ASP A 367 -14.73 1.13 -6.36
CA ASP A 367 -15.71 0.12 -5.94
C ASP A 367 -16.94 0.77 -5.28
N THR A 368 -17.84 -0.05 -4.75
CA THR A 368 -19.08 0.37 -4.07
C THR A 368 -18.93 0.61 -2.57
N ARG A 369 -17.71 0.73 -2.08
CA ARG A 369 -17.42 1.01 -0.66
C ARG A 369 -18.07 2.33 -0.25
N THR A 370 -18.75 2.33 0.88
CA THR A 370 -19.41 3.54 1.38
C THR A 370 -18.40 4.61 1.77
N TRP A 371 -18.83 5.88 1.66
CA TRP A 371 -18.05 7.03 2.12
C TRP A 371 -17.70 6.94 3.62
N GLN A 372 -16.60 7.56 4.02
CA GLN A 372 -16.12 7.62 5.38
C GLN A 372 -16.10 9.08 5.85
N LEU A 373 -16.79 9.37 6.95
CA LEU A 373 -16.95 10.75 7.42
C LEU A 373 -15.69 11.32 8.08
N ASP A 374 -14.74 10.47 8.49
CA ASP A 374 -13.47 10.90 9.08
C ASP A 374 -12.67 11.83 8.16
N ALA A 375 -12.84 11.70 6.83
CA ALA A 375 -12.24 12.58 5.83
C ALA A 375 -12.60 14.05 6.04
N ASN A 376 -13.84 14.34 6.50
CA ASN A 376 -14.32 15.69 6.80
C ASN A 376 -13.57 16.33 8.00
N GLY A 377 -12.91 15.51 8.79
CA GLY A 377 -11.98 15.96 9.83
C GLY A 377 -10.55 16.07 9.32
N TRP A 378 -10.06 15.03 8.67
CA TRP A 378 -8.65 14.94 8.29
C TRP A 378 -8.21 15.96 7.23
N VAL A 379 -9.04 16.25 6.22
CA VAL A 379 -8.66 17.21 5.16
C VAL A 379 -8.57 18.64 5.69
N PRO A 380 -9.54 19.18 6.46
CA PRO A 380 -9.37 20.49 7.11
C PRO A 380 -8.20 20.55 8.09
N TRP A 381 -7.98 19.47 8.92
CA TRP A 381 -6.84 19.39 9.82
C TRP A 381 -5.51 19.46 9.06
N ALA A 382 -5.33 18.68 7.99
CA ALA A 382 -4.10 18.69 7.20
C ALA A 382 -3.88 20.03 6.48
N THR A 383 -4.96 20.66 6.00
CA THR A 383 -4.87 22.01 5.41
C THR A 383 -4.40 23.03 6.45
N TRP A 384 -4.88 22.92 7.68
CA TRP A 384 -4.44 23.76 8.79
C TRP A 384 -2.98 23.50 9.14
N GLN A 385 -2.55 22.23 9.24
CA GLN A 385 -1.14 21.85 9.47
C GLN A 385 -0.23 22.43 8.38
N TRP A 386 -0.61 22.30 7.13
CA TRP A 386 0.10 22.90 6.01
C TRP A 386 0.17 24.43 6.15
N TYR A 387 -0.95 25.09 6.42
CA TYR A 387 -0.99 26.55 6.56
C TYR A 387 -0.10 27.06 7.70
N ARG A 388 0.03 26.29 8.75
CA ARG A 388 0.91 26.63 9.90
C ARG A 388 2.39 26.41 9.61
N ALA A 389 2.73 25.46 8.74
CA ALA A 389 4.11 25.12 8.39
C ALA A 389 4.61 25.85 7.14
N ALA A 390 3.72 26.17 6.18
CA ALA A 390 4.07 26.75 4.89
C ALA A 390 4.76 28.13 5.00
N PRO A 391 5.67 28.45 4.07
CA PRO A 391 6.25 29.78 3.96
C PRO A 391 5.17 30.86 3.84
N ALA A 392 5.46 32.07 4.32
CA ALA A 392 4.49 33.17 4.34
C ALA A 392 4.08 33.65 2.92
N ALA A 393 4.98 33.51 1.93
CA ALA A 393 4.68 33.84 0.55
C ALA A 393 3.59 32.89 0.02
N ASP A 394 2.59 33.42 -0.66
CA ASP A 394 1.50 32.74 -1.37
C ASP A 394 0.58 31.83 -0.51
N ARG A 395 0.92 31.55 0.74
CA ARG A 395 0.13 30.60 1.55
C ARG A 395 -1.31 31.05 1.77
N GLU A 396 -1.56 32.36 1.89
CA GLU A 396 -2.92 32.88 2.07
C GLU A 396 -3.74 32.79 0.77
N GLU A 397 -3.13 33.07 -0.38
CA GLU A 397 -3.77 32.90 -1.68
C GLU A 397 -4.10 31.42 -1.92
N ARG A 398 -3.15 30.53 -1.67
CA ARG A 398 -3.32 29.09 -1.76
C ARG A 398 -4.39 28.58 -0.79
N LEU A 399 -4.45 29.13 0.45
CA LEU A 399 -5.52 28.80 1.39
C LEU A 399 -6.89 29.25 0.86
N ARG A 400 -7.00 30.46 0.29
CA ARG A 400 -8.26 30.93 -0.32
C ARG A 400 -8.75 30.01 -1.43
N ALA A 401 -7.84 29.39 -2.19
CA ALA A 401 -8.19 28.42 -3.22
C ALA A 401 -8.72 27.09 -2.63
N LEU A 402 -8.24 26.67 -1.46
CA LEU A 402 -8.69 25.45 -0.75
C LEU A 402 -9.96 25.70 0.10
N TYR A 403 -10.20 26.93 0.50
CA TYR A 403 -11.24 27.31 1.46
C TYR A 403 -12.66 26.81 1.11
N PRO A 404 -13.12 26.83 -0.16
CA PRO A 404 -14.45 26.31 -0.50
C PRO A 404 -14.63 24.84 -0.12
N ALA A 405 -13.59 24.02 -0.23
CA ALA A 405 -13.67 22.61 0.16
C ALA A 405 -13.70 22.45 1.69
N ILE A 406 -12.90 23.25 2.41
CA ILE A 406 -12.92 23.27 3.88
C ILE A 406 -14.30 23.71 4.39
N ALA A 407 -14.88 24.74 3.78
CA ALA A 407 -16.17 25.27 4.19
C ALA A 407 -17.29 24.21 4.01
N ARG A 408 -17.35 23.56 2.85
CA ARG A 408 -18.34 22.49 2.62
C ARG A 408 -18.17 21.32 3.60
N ALA A 409 -16.93 20.92 3.91
CA ALA A 409 -16.67 19.84 4.86
C ALA A 409 -17.12 20.20 6.28
N ALA A 410 -16.77 21.41 6.75
CA ALA A 410 -17.11 21.88 8.08
C ALA A 410 -18.63 22.14 8.22
N ASP A 411 -19.28 22.68 7.20
CA ASP A 411 -20.73 22.88 7.18
C ASP A 411 -21.49 21.54 7.19
N HIS A 412 -21.05 20.57 6.36
CA HIS A 412 -21.61 19.21 6.40
C HIS A 412 -21.49 18.59 7.79
N THR A 413 -20.27 18.61 8.37
CA THR A 413 -20.01 18.08 9.71
C THR A 413 -20.90 18.76 10.75
N SER A 414 -20.98 20.12 10.73
CA SER A 414 -21.78 20.89 11.68
C SER A 414 -23.27 20.57 11.62
N GLY A 415 -23.79 20.31 10.41
CA GLY A 415 -25.17 19.95 10.16
C GLY A 415 -25.49 18.49 10.46
N ALA A 416 -24.49 17.61 10.45
CA ALA A 416 -24.65 16.18 10.70
C ALA A 416 -24.63 15.81 12.19
N LEU A 417 -24.19 16.71 13.09
CA LEU A 417 -24.19 16.44 14.53
C LEU A 417 -25.62 16.36 15.07
N ASP A 418 -25.88 15.32 15.85
CA ASP A 418 -27.14 15.11 16.55
C ASP A 418 -27.35 16.09 17.74
N ALA A 419 -28.44 15.91 18.48
CA ALA A 419 -28.77 16.73 19.64
C ALA A 419 -27.78 16.57 20.81
N GLU A 420 -27.05 15.45 20.88
CA GLU A 420 -25.98 15.22 21.86
C GLU A 420 -24.62 15.74 21.37
N GLY A 421 -24.54 16.28 20.16
CA GLY A 421 -23.32 16.79 19.53
C GLY A 421 -22.45 15.69 18.90
N LEU A 422 -22.97 14.48 18.69
CA LEU A 422 -22.24 13.36 18.11
C LEU A 422 -22.49 13.21 16.60
N PRO A 423 -21.51 12.71 15.84
CA PRO A 423 -21.72 12.41 14.43
C PRO A 423 -22.60 11.17 14.23
N PRO A 424 -23.21 11.01 13.06
CA PRO A 424 -23.90 9.77 12.70
C PRO A 424 -22.94 8.58 12.66
N ALA A 425 -23.51 7.38 12.68
CA ALA A 425 -22.77 6.16 12.39
C ALA A 425 -22.14 6.25 11.00
N SER A 426 -20.85 5.94 10.90
CA SER A 426 -20.06 5.96 9.67
C SER A 426 -18.92 4.95 9.79
N PRO A 427 -18.55 4.22 8.74
CA PRO A 427 -17.26 3.56 8.72
C PRO A 427 -16.15 4.58 8.98
N ASP A 428 -15.12 4.14 9.65
CA ASP A 428 -13.89 4.88 9.91
C ASP A 428 -12.70 4.21 9.21
N TYR A 429 -11.48 4.40 9.73
CA TYR A 429 -10.28 3.78 9.17
C TYR A 429 -10.28 2.23 9.23
N TRP A 430 -11.20 1.60 9.95
CA TRP A 430 -11.40 0.15 9.90
C TRP A 430 -12.12 -0.27 8.62
N GLU A 431 -12.84 0.66 7.97
CA GLU A 431 -13.66 0.41 6.78
C GLU A 431 -14.80 -0.62 7.01
N LEU A 432 -15.14 -0.81 8.28
CA LEU A 432 -16.24 -1.66 8.71
C LEU A 432 -17.43 -0.79 9.15
N PRO A 433 -18.66 -1.20 8.83
CA PRO A 433 -19.85 -0.49 9.31
C PRO A 433 -19.89 -0.42 10.83
N THR A 434 -20.41 0.70 11.36
CA THR A 434 -20.76 0.85 12.77
C THR A 434 -22.23 1.18 12.91
N GLY A 435 -22.88 0.68 13.95
CA GLY A 435 -24.28 0.98 14.24
C GLY A 435 -24.51 2.31 14.94
N THR A 436 -23.44 2.88 15.52
CA THR A 436 -23.48 4.11 16.32
C THR A 436 -22.23 4.97 16.04
N ALA A 437 -22.18 6.17 16.59
CA ALA A 437 -20.99 7.03 16.51
C ALA A 437 -19.75 6.30 17.05
N ASN A 438 -18.62 6.45 16.36
CA ASN A 438 -17.33 5.87 16.76
C ASN A 438 -16.26 6.94 16.98
N ILE A 439 -15.26 6.61 17.76
CA ILE A 439 -14.17 7.54 18.12
C ILE A 439 -13.25 7.82 16.92
N GLY A 440 -13.09 6.85 16.00
CA GLY A 440 -12.30 6.99 14.78
C GLY A 440 -12.86 8.00 13.78
N THR A 441 -14.15 8.36 13.94
CA THR A 441 -14.81 9.46 13.22
C THR A 441 -14.91 10.73 14.09
N ALA A 442 -15.37 10.61 15.33
CA ALA A 442 -15.64 11.77 16.19
C ALA A 442 -14.40 12.60 16.48
N ALA A 443 -13.26 11.96 16.79
CA ALA A 443 -12.01 12.67 17.13
C ALA A 443 -11.42 13.43 15.92
N PRO A 444 -11.33 12.86 14.70
CA PRO A 444 -10.95 13.60 13.50
C PRO A 444 -11.88 14.79 13.20
N LEU A 445 -13.19 14.61 13.31
CA LEU A 445 -14.14 15.68 13.06
C LEU A 445 -13.96 16.86 14.02
N LEU A 446 -13.65 16.60 15.29
CA LEU A 446 -13.31 17.65 16.26
C LEU A 446 -12.05 18.42 15.84
N ALA A 447 -11.00 17.71 15.46
CA ALA A 447 -9.77 18.32 14.95
C ALA A 447 -10.03 19.19 13.71
N GLY A 448 -10.83 18.67 12.77
CA GLY A 448 -11.18 19.36 11.54
C GLY A 448 -12.04 20.59 11.73
N LEU A 449 -13.03 20.56 12.63
CA LEU A 449 -13.86 21.72 12.98
C LEU A 449 -13.04 22.83 13.64
N ASN A 450 -12.18 22.49 14.61
CA ASN A 450 -11.26 23.45 15.23
C ASN A 450 -10.31 24.07 14.20
N ALA A 451 -9.75 23.24 13.31
CA ALA A 451 -8.89 23.69 12.23
C ALA A 451 -9.62 24.63 11.27
N ALA A 452 -10.83 24.26 10.81
CA ALA A 452 -11.64 25.06 9.91
C ALA A 452 -12.04 26.40 10.54
N ALA A 453 -12.42 26.42 11.82
CA ALA A 453 -12.75 27.65 12.53
C ALA A 453 -11.56 28.60 12.64
N ASP A 454 -10.35 28.08 12.88
CA ASP A 454 -9.13 28.90 12.95
C ASP A 454 -8.74 29.47 11.59
N LEU A 455 -8.81 28.65 10.53
CA LEU A 455 -8.57 29.09 9.15
C LEU A 455 -9.57 30.14 8.70
N ALA A 456 -10.86 29.97 9.02
CA ALA A 456 -11.91 30.94 8.72
C ALA A 456 -11.64 32.29 9.40
N ALA A 457 -11.29 32.28 10.69
CA ALA A 457 -10.93 33.47 11.43
C ALA A 457 -9.72 34.18 10.81
N GLY A 458 -8.68 33.43 10.43
CA GLY A 458 -7.49 33.96 9.75
C GLY A 458 -7.80 34.62 8.40
N LEU A 459 -8.84 34.14 7.69
CA LEU A 459 -9.31 34.72 6.43
C LEU A 459 -10.38 35.82 6.61
N GLY A 460 -10.70 36.23 7.85
CA GLY A 460 -11.72 37.24 8.14
C GLY A 460 -13.17 36.73 7.94
N ARG A 461 -13.38 35.42 7.87
CA ARG A 461 -14.70 34.78 7.73
C ARG A 461 -15.33 34.54 9.13
N ALA A 462 -15.67 35.63 9.82
CA ALA A 462 -16.07 35.58 11.22
C ALA A 462 -17.33 34.74 11.49
N ASP A 463 -18.30 34.71 10.58
CA ASP A 463 -19.53 33.93 10.73
C ASP A 463 -19.25 32.42 10.63
N ASP A 464 -18.43 32.02 9.66
CA ASP A 464 -17.99 30.64 9.50
C ASP A 464 -17.21 30.19 10.71
N ALA A 465 -16.24 30.99 11.16
CA ALA A 465 -15.45 30.71 12.35
C ALA A 465 -16.32 30.46 13.61
N ARG A 466 -17.33 31.32 13.84
CA ARG A 466 -18.25 31.16 14.97
C ARG A 466 -19.11 29.89 14.86
N ARG A 467 -19.69 29.63 13.67
CA ARG A 467 -20.52 28.43 13.45
C ARG A 467 -19.74 27.14 13.72
N TRP A 468 -18.54 27.04 13.15
CA TRP A 468 -17.74 25.83 13.28
C TRP A 468 -17.13 25.68 14.67
N ALA A 469 -16.74 26.77 15.34
CA ALA A 469 -16.33 26.75 16.75
C ALA A 469 -17.46 26.26 17.67
N GLN A 470 -18.71 26.71 17.45
CA GLN A 470 -19.87 26.23 18.20
C GLN A 470 -20.13 24.73 17.92
N ALA A 471 -19.99 24.28 16.67
CA ALA A 471 -20.12 22.86 16.33
C ALA A 471 -19.00 22.03 16.99
N ALA A 472 -17.77 22.50 16.96
CA ALA A 472 -16.63 21.88 17.67
C ALA A 472 -16.89 21.74 19.17
N GLY A 473 -17.40 22.80 19.81
CA GLY A 473 -17.77 22.80 21.23
C GLY A 473 -18.88 21.78 21.56
N ARG A 474 -19.91 21.67 20.70
CA ARG A 474 -20.96 20.63 20.87
C ARG A 474 -20.38 19.23 20.74
N LEU A 475 -19.55 18.98 19.71
CA LEU A 475 -18.92 17.68 19.50
C LEU A 475 -17.97 17.31 20.64
N GLU A 476 -17.17 18.26 21.11
CA GLU A 476 -16.28 18.05 22.27
C GLU A 476 -17.09 17.70 23.53
N ALA A 477 -18.19 18.40 23.80
CA ALA A 477 -19.07 18.10 24.92
C ALA A 477 -19.73 16.71 24.78
N GLY A 478 -20.15 16.32 23.57
CA GLY A 478 -20.67 15.00 23.27
C GLY A 478 -19.65 13.90 23.53
N ILE A 479 -18.40 14.08 23.06
CA ILE A 479 -17.29 13.13 23.30
C ILE A 479 -17.00 13.04 24.83
N ALA A 480 -16.92 14.17 25.51
CA ALA A 480 -16.66 14.20 26.95
C ALA A 480 -17.76 13.52 27.77
N LYS A 481 -19.02 13.64 27.34
CA LYS A 481 -20.19 13.02 28.00
C LYS A 481 -20.28 11.52 27.74
N ARG A 482 -20.00 11.08 26.51
CA ARG A 482 -20.38 9.74 26.04
C ARG A 482 -19.20 8.78 25.87
N PHE A 483 -18.02 9.27 25.45
CA PHE A 483 -16.83 8.44 25.26
C PHE A 483 -15.86 8.48 26.45
N ALA A 484 -15.62 9.66 27.03
CA ALA A 484 -14.61 9.82 28.07
C ALA A 484 -14.87 8.96 29.34
N PRO A 485 -16.11 8.85 29.88
CA PRO A 485 -16.39 8.00 31.03
C PRO A 485 -16.10 6.51 30.80
N LEU A 486 -16.11 6.07 29.55
CA LEU A 486 -15.84 4.69 29.14
C LEU A 486 -14.37 4.50 28.72
N GLY A 487 -13.51 5.52 28.80
CA GLY A 487 -12.11 5.49 28.40
C GLY A 487 -11.91 5.46 26.88
N TYR A 488 -12.76 6.16 26.13
CA TYR A 488 -12.72 6.31 24.66
C TYR A 488 -12.76 4.97 23.91
N PRO A 489 -13.83 4.16 24.09
CA PRO A 489 -14.00 2.92 23.35
C PRO A 489 -14.23 3.20 21.85
N ARG A 490 -14.23 2.13 21.05
CA ARG A 490 -14.49 2.22 19.61
C ARG A 490 -15.81 2.93 19.30
N THR A 491 -16.92 2.51 19.95
CA THR A 491 -18.25 3.05 19.74
C THR A 491 -18.82 3.67 21.01
N VAL A 492 -19.72 4.61 20.83
CA VAL A 492 -20.31 5.40 21.94
C VAL A 492 -21.11 4.57 22.95
N ASP A 493 -21.58 3.39 22.57
CA ASP A 493 -22.25 2.43 23.46
C ASP A 493 -21.27 1.55 24.26
N GLY A 494 -19.96 1.60 23.93
CA GLY A 494 -18.92 0.83 24.61
C GLY A 494 -18.89 -0.67 24.27
N LEU A 495 -19.72 -1.15 23.32
CA LEU A 495 -19.89 -2.58 23.06
C LEU A 495 -18.79 -3.18 22.18
N HIS A 496 -18.08 -2.35 21.41
CA HIS A 496 -17.10 -2.78 20.40
C HIS A 496 -15.63 -2.63 20.84
N GLY A 497 -15.39 -2.71 22.15
CA GLY A 497 -14.04 -2.76 22.70
C GLY A 497 -13.25 -1.45 22.62
N ARG A 498 -11.93 -1.55 22.74
CA ARG A 498 -10.98 -0.45 22.62
C ARG A 498 -10.58 -0.24 21.18
N ASP A 499 -10.17 1.01 20.86
CA ASP A 499 -9.75 1.40 19.53
C ASP A 499 -8.49 2.28 19.60
N SER A 500 -7.50 2.01 18.74
CA SER A 500 -6.29 2.82 18.66
C SER A 500 -6.56 4.28 18.28
N ALA A 501 -7.70 4.58 17.63
CA ALA A 501 -8.15 5.94 17.34
C ALA A 501 -8.41 6.80 18.59
N ALA A 502 -8.48 6.23 19.81
CA ALA A 502 -8.45 7.01 21.03
C ALA A 502 -7.24 7.96 21.10
N ALA A 503 -6.12 7.60 20.45
CA ALA A 503 -4.94 8.44 20.30
C ALA A 503 -5.20 9.74 19.53
N PHE A 504 -6.22 9.81 18.70
CA PHE A 504 -6.61 11.02 17.97
C PHE A 504 -7.21 12.10 18.88
N MET A 505 -7.51 11.79 20.12
CA MET A 505 -7.88 12.77 21.14
C MET A 505 -6.67 13.54 21.70
N ALA A 506 -5.44 13.15 21.34
CA ALA A 506 -4.20 13.81 21.75
C ALA A 506 -3.70 14.82 20.70
N PRO A 507 -2.75 15.71 21.06
CA PRO A 507 -1.98 16.46 20.07
C PRO A 507 -1.25 15.53 19.08
N PRO A 508 -1.04 15.94 17.84
CA PRO A 508 -1.31 17.25 17.23
C PRO A 508 -2.74 17.39 16.66
N PHE A 509 -3.65 16.49 17.00
CA PHE A 509 -5.02 16.48 16.48
C PHE A 509 -5.93 17.34 17.36
N ASN A 510 -6.00 17.03 18.65
CA ASN A 510 -6.86 17.68 19.62
C ASN A 510 -6.09 18.06 20.87
N THR A 511 -6.61 19.03 21.63
CA THR A 511 -6.11 19.32 22.98
C THR A 511 -6.48 18.16 23.89
N ALA A 512 -5.48 17.50 24.48
CA ALA A 512 -5.69 16.34 25.33
C ALA A 512 -6.62 16.66 26.51
N PRO A 513 -7.78 15.98 26.64
CA PRO A 513 -8.65 16.15 27.78
C PRO A 513 -8.05 15.51 29.05
N ALA A 514 -8.52 15.95 30.23
CA ALA A 514 -8.13 15.33 31.49
C ALA A 514 -8.46 13.83 31.50
N GLY A 515 -7.56 12.99 31.99
CA GLY A 515 -7.72 11.55 32.07
C GLY A 515 -7.37 10.79 30.76
N LEU A 516 -7.10 11.46 29.64
CA LEU A 516 -6.76 10.80 28.40
C LEU A 516 -5.52 9.91 28.53
N SER A 517 -4.48 10.35 29.24
CA SER A 517 -3.24 9.58 29.40
C SER A 517 -3.50 8.17 29.97
N ALA A 518 -4.30 8.07 31.04
CA ALA A 518 -4.67 6.79 31.63
C ALA A 518 -5.50 5.93 30.67
N ALA A 519 -6.45 6.54 29.93
CA ALA A 519 -7.26 5.85 28.94
C ALA A 519 -6.42 5.30 27.77
N LEU A 520 -5.38 6.04 27.34
CA LEU A 520 -4.43 5.58 26.34
C LEU A 520 -3.59 4.42 26.84
N ASP A 521 -3.14 4.44 28.10
CA ASP A 521 -2.39 3.33 28.69
C ASP A 521 -3.23 2.05 28.77
N ASP A 522 -4.52 2.18 29.13
CA ASP A 522 -5.46 1.06 29.15
C ASP A 522 -5.71 0.52 27.74
N THR A 523 -5.91 1.41 26.79
CA THR A 523 -6.12 1.05 25.38
C THR A 523 -4.88 0.36 24.79
N TYR A 524 -3.68 0.92 25.02
CA TYR A 524 -2.43 0.31 24.55
C TYR A 524 -2.27 -1.12 25.06
N ARG A 525 -2.47 -1.32 26.38
CA ARG A 525 -2.38 -2.67 26.99
C ARG A 525 -3.40 -3.64 26.41
N ALA A 526 -4.63 -3.19 26.15
CA ALA A 526 -5.69 -4.02 25.58
C ALA A 526 -5.43 -4.43 24.13
N LEU A 527 -4.74 -3.59 23.35
CA LEU A 527 -4.48 -3.81 21.94
C LEU A 527 -3.13 -4.46 21.65
N LEU A 528 -2.25 -4.55 22.66
CA LEU A 528 -0.90 -5.06 22.50
C LEU A 528 -0.88 -6.55 22.11
N ARG A 529 -0.06 -6.86 21.11
CA ARG A 529 0.19 -8.23 20.65
C ARG A 529 1.54 -8.75 21.16
N PRO A 530 1.74 -10.08 21.19
CA PRO A 530 3.00 -10.67 21.66
C PRO A 530 4.25 -10.18 20.92
N ASN A 531 4.14 -9.78 19.66
CA ASN A 531 5.23 -9.20 18.87
C ASN A 531 5.58 -7.74 19.24
N GLY A 532 4.85 -7.11 20.17
CA GLY A 532 5.07 -5.76 20.68
C GLY A 532 4.32 -4.64 19.95
N GLY A 533 3.60 -4.93 18.87
CA GLY A 533 2.76 -3.95 18.18
C GLY A 533 1.27 -4.05 18.53
N LEU A 534 0.46 -3.19 17.95
CA LEU A 534 -0.97 -3.08 18.23
C LEU A 534 -1.82 -3.57 17.06
N ILE A 535 -3.01 -4.09 17.39
CA ILE A 535 -4.13 -4.20 16.45
C ILE A 535 -4.93 -2.89 16.44
N PRO A 536 -5.72 -2.62 15.38
CA PRO A 536 -6.57 -1.41 15.32
C PRO A 536 -7.52 -1.30 16.50
N GLY A 537 -8.13 -2.41 16.90
CA GLY A 537 -8.99 -2.50 18.05
C GLY A 537 -9.28 -3.95 18.43
N ASN A 538 -9.88 -4.16 19.60
CA ASN A 538 -10.15 -5.47 20.16
C ASN A 538 -11.64 -5.85 20.17
N ASP A 539 -12.40 -5.34 19.19
CA ASP A 539 -13.75 -5.84 18.92
C ASP A 539 -13.66 -7.35 18.63
N PRO A 540 -14.41 -8.22 19.34
CA PRO A 540 -14.37 -9.65 19.12
C PRO A 540 -14.72 -10.08 17.70
N ASP A 541 -15.54 -9.30 17.01
CA ASP A 541 -16.00 -9.58 15.65
C ASP A 541 -15.06 -9.00 14.57
N ALA A 542 -13.99 -8.29 14.97
CA ALA A 542 -13.06 -7.71 14.01
C ALA A 542 -12.05 -8.73 13.48
N PRO A 543 -11.73 -8.72 12.17
CA PRO A 543 -10.93 -9.76 11.51
C PRO A 543 -9.41 -9.55 11.66
N TRP A 544 -8.94 -8.91 12.75
CA TRP A 544 -7.53 -8.50 12.86
C TRP A 544 -6.56 -9.63 13.15
N GLY A 545 -7.03 -10.72 13.76
CA GLY A 545 -6.16 -11.84 14.15
C GLY A 545 -5.01 -11.42 15.09
N ASN A 546 -3.86 -12.06 14.91
CA ASN A 546 -2.65 -11.79 15.70
C ASN A 546 -1.62 -10.90 15.00
N VAL A 547 -1.98 -10.27 13.88
CA VAL A 547 -1.09 -9.34 13.18
C VAL A 547 -1.11 -7.97 13.88
N SER A 548 0.03 -7.30 13.90
CA SER A 548 0.12 -5.92 14.37
C SER A 548 0.10 -4.94 13.20
N TRP A 549 -0.56 -3.82 13.39
CA TRP A 549 -0.69 -2.75 12.39
C TRP A 549 0.27 -1.61 12.73
N THR A 550 1.15 -1.30 11.80
CA THR A 550 2.19 -0.30 12.04
C THR A 550 1.63 1.12 12.17
N ALA A 551 0.60 1.46 11.40
CA ALA A 551 -0.10 2.75 11.52
C ALA A 551 -0.76 2.88 12.90
N SER A 552 -1.57 1.89 13.33
CA SER A 552 -2.23 1.89 14.64
C SER A 552 -1.23 1.98 15.81
N THR A 553 -0.10 1.29 15.68
CA THR A 553 1.00 1.38 16.64
C THR A 553 1.62 2.79 16.65
N SER A 554 1.80 3.39 15.47
CA SER A 554 2.37 4.73 15.32
C SER A 554 1.48 5.84 15.88
N PHE A 555 0.15 5.65 15.99
CA PHE A 555 -0.73 6.63 16.65
C PHE A 555 -0.29 6.88 18.10
N PHE A 556 0.09 5.83 18.82
CA PHE A 556 0.58 5.96 20.20
C PHE A 556 1.97 6.56 20.28
N ALA A 557 2.85 6.22 19.33
CA ALA A 557 4.17 6.84 19.23
C ALA A 557 4.05 8.37 19.11
N LEU A 558 3.16 8.84 18.23
CA LEU A 558 2.90 10.26 18.00
C LEU A 558 2.22 10.92 19.23
N ALA A 559 1.13 10.33 19.72
CA ALA A 559 0.36 10.88 20.85
C ALA A 559 1.21 11.01 22.13
N TRP A 560 1.98 9.99 22.49
CA TRP A 560 2.85 10.04 23.66
C TRP A 560 4.00 11.03 23.47
N SER A 561 4.63 11.08 22.30
CA SER A 561 5.66 12.09 22.01
C SER A 561 5.11 13.51 22.10
N ALA A 562 3.88 13.75 21.63
CA ALA A 562 3.24 15.06 21.65
C ALA A 562 2.70 15.47 23.02
N THR A 563 2.46 14.53 23.94
CA THR A 563 1.99 14.79 25.31
C THR A 563 3.12 14.79 26.35
N GLY A 564 4.39 14.83 25.91
CA GLY A 564 5.56 14.91 26.78
C GLY A 564 6.11 13.56 27.25
N ARG A 565 5.48 12.45 26.87
CA ARG A 565 5.92 11.08 27.17
C ARG A 565 6.89 10.59 26.08
N ARG A 566 8.02 11.32 25.93
CA ARG A 566 8.95 11.11 24.81
C ARG A 566 9.64 9.75 24.84
N ASP A 567 9.94 9.21 26.02
CA ASP A 567 10.63 7.92 26.13
C ASP A 567 9.71 6.78 25.67
N GLU A 568 8.46 6.77 26.10
CA GLU A 568 7.49 5.77 25.69
C GLU A 568 7.13 5.92 24.20
N GLY A 569 6.89 7.15 23.73
CA GLY A 569 6.66 7.42 22.31
C GLY A 569 7.85 7.01 21.45
N GLY A 570 9.07 7.26 21.94
CA GLY A 570 10.33 6.86 21.32
C GLY A 570 10.51 5.34 21.24
N ALA A 571 10.17 4.61 22.30
CA ALA A 571 10.23 3.15 22.32
C ALA A 571 9.27 2.51 21.31
N VAL A 572 8.04 3.05 21.22
CA VAL A 572 7.06 2.59 20.21
C VAL A 572 7.52 2.92 18.79
N LEU A 573 8.08 4.11 18.57
CA LEU A 573 8.66 4.49 17.28
C LEU A 573 9.82 3.56 16.88
N ASP A 574 10.70 3.24 17.80
CA ASP A 574 11.82 2.33 17.55
C ASP A 574 11.33 0.91 17.24
N TRP A 575 10.23 0.47 17.88
CA TRP A 575 9.56 -0.77 17.49
C TRP A 575 9.09 -0.71 16.03
N VAL A 576 8.38 0.33 15.60
CA VAL A 576 7.92 0.50 14.22
C VAL A 576 9.11 0.48 13.25
N LEU A 577 10.15 1.26 13.53
CA LEU A 577 11.35 1.32 12.70
C LEU A 577 12.12 -0.01 12.64
N SER A 578 12.01 -0.86 13.65
CA SER A 578 12.61 -2.20 13.64
C SER A 578 11.85 -3.20 12.77
N ARG A 579 10.64 -2.85 12.30
CA ARG A 579 9.80 -3.69 11.42
C ARG A 579 9.98 -3.41 9.94
N ARG A 580 10.93 -2.56 9.57
CA ARG A 580 11.28 -2.31 8.17
C ARG A 580 11.71 -3.61 7.48
N ASN A 581 11.37 -3.73 6.20
CA ASN A 581 11.80 -4.85 5.38
C ASN A 581 13.30 -4.75 4.99
N LEU A 582 13.76 -5.65 4.12
CA LEU A 582 15.16 -5.69 3.66
C LEU A 582 15.63 -4.42 2.95
N LEU A 583 14.71 -3.68 2.30
CA LEU A 583 15.01 -2.41 1.64
C LEU A 583 14.84 -1.18 2.55
N GLY A 584 14.46 -1.39 3.81
CA GLY A 584 14.25 -0.31 4.77
C GLY A 584 12.86 0.32 4.72
N GLU A 585 11.93 -0.26 3.98
CA GLU A 585 10.54 0.21 3.82
C GLU A 585 9.66 -0.23 4.99
N LEU A 586 8.66 0.59 5.32
CA LEU A 586 7.71 0.34 6.41
C LEU A 586 6.46 -0.41 5.91
N PRO A 587 6.13 -1.56 6.50
CA PRO A 587 4.97 -2.35 6.09
C PRO A 587 3.66 -1.79 6.66
N GLU A 588 2.52 -2.21 6.11
CA GLU A 588 1.20 -2.00 6.70
C GLU A 588 1.04 -2.82 7.99
N THR A 589 1.35 -4.11 7.90
CA THR A 589 1.22 -5.03 9.03
C THR A 589 2.48 -5.85 9.22
N VAL A 590 2.59 -6.41 10.42
CA VAL A 590 3.60 -7.41 10.75
C VAL A 590 2.92 -8.63 11.37
N ASP A 591 3.45 -9.81 11.06
CA ASP A 591 2.93 -11.06 11.59
C ASP A 591 3.32 -11.31 13.06
N GLU A 592 2.94 -12.47 13.58
CA GLU A 592 3.23 -12.89 14.95
C GLU A 592 4.74 -12.97 15.24
N GLN A 593 5.56 -13.24 14.23
CA GLN A 593 7.01 -13.27 14.32
C GLN A 593 7.64 -11.88 14.16
N GLY A 594 6.82 -10.83 13.92
CA GLY A 594 7.28 -9.47 13.72
C GLY A 594 7.84 -9.19 12.33
N LEU A 595 7.49 -10.01 11.34
CA LEU A 595 7.95 -9.87 9.97
C LEU A 595 6.96 -9.04 9.13
N PRO A 596 7.44 -8.24 8.18
CA PRO A 596 6.61 -7.45 7.27
C PRO A 596 5.59 -8.29 6.52
N LYS A 597 4.35 -7.80 6.47
CA LYS A 597 3.21 -8.44 5.80
C LYS A 597 2.36 -7.39 5.09
N ALA A 598 1.47 -7.84 4.19
CA ALA A 598 0.59 -7.02 3.37
C ALA A 598 1.36 -6.13 2.40
N VAL A 599 1.21 -4.81 2.42
CA VAL A 599 1.88 -3.90 1.50
C VAL A 599 3.09 -3.22 2.13
N VAL A 600 4.09 -2.93 1.32
CA VAL A 600 5.35 -2.26 1.70
C VAL A 600 5.80 -1.39 0.52
N PRO A 601 5.99 -0.07 0.69
CA PRO A 601 5.68 0.72 1.88
C PRO A 601 4.18 1.01 2.04
N LEU A 602 3.77 1.37 3.28
CA LEU A 602 2.49 2.03 3.54
C LEU A 602 2.72 3.53 3.79
N GLY A 603 2.19 4.38 2.93
CA GLY A 603 2.39 5.83 3.00
C GLY A 603 1.87 6.47 4.29
N TRP A 604 0.79 5.94 4.87
CA TRP A 604 0.26 6.42 6.15
C TRP A 604 1.22 6.16 7.31
N THR A 605 1.84 4.97 7.37
CA THR A 605 2.87 4.67 8.37
C THR A 605 4.10 5.56 8.20
N ASP A 606 4.55 5.76 6.95
CA ASP A 606 5.66 6.66 6.64
C ASP A 606 5.39 8.08 7.17
N ALA A 607 4.20 8.62 6.91
CA ALA A 607 3.80 9.94 7.38
C ALA A 607 3.78 10.04 8.91
N LEU A 608 3.20 9.05 9.60
CA LEU A 608 3.15 8.99 11.06
C LEU A 608 4.54 8.91 11.69
N VAL A 609 5.45 8.13 11.11
CA VAL A 609 6.84 8.03 11.55
C VAL A 609 7.54 9.39 11.42
N LEU A 610 7.36 10.10 10.30
CA LEU A 610 7.95 11.44 10.11
C LEU A 610 7.42 12.45 11.12
N LEU A 611 6.10 12.50 11.35
CA LEU A 611 5.48 13.38 12.34
C LEU A 611 5.96 13.06 13.75
N THR A 612 6.11 11.78 14.09
CA THR A 612 6.64 11.35 15.38
C THR A 612 8.10 11.73 15.57
N LEU A 613 8.94 11.54 14.53
CA LEU A 613 10.35 11.92 14.56
C LEU A 613 10.53 13.43 14.76
N LEU A 614 9.69 14.26 14.11
CA LEU A 614 9.69 15.70 14.34
C LEU A 614 9.43 16.05 15.81
N GLN A 615 8.45 15.40 16.43
CA GLN A 615 8.18 15.58 17.88
C GLN A 615 9.35 15.10 18.74
N GLN A 616 9.96 13.98 18.40
CA GLN A 616 11.13 13.43 19.10
C GLN A 616 12.35 14.36 18.99
N ASP A 617 12.53 15.03 17.86
CA ASP A 617 13.59 16.02 17.62
C ASP A 617 13.32 17.38 18.30
N GLY A 618 12.21 17.54 19.02
CA GLY A 618 11.84 18.77 19.72
C GLY A 618 11.04 19.77 18.88
N THR A 619 10.62 19.40 17.66
CA THR A 619 9.66 20.21 16.90
C THR A 619 8.26 19.97 17.45
N THR A 620 7.67 20.95 18.11
CA THR A 620 6.27 20.84 18.55
C THR A 620 5.35 21.02 17.36
N LEU A 621 4.68 19.94 16.96
CA LEU A 621 3.61 20.02 15.95
C LEU A 621 2.43 20.80 16.55
N PRO A 622 1.89 21.81 15.86
CA PRO A 622 0.81 22.60 16.39
C PRO A 622 -0.50 21.79 16.45
N THR A 623 -1.36 22.17 17.39
CA THR A 623 -2.71 21.61 17.55
C THR A 623 -3.73 22.69 17.24
N PRO A 624 -4.80 22.43 16.45
CA PRO A 624 -5.83 23.40 16.18
C PRO A 624 -6.43 23.96 17.49
N PRO A 625 -6.49 25.29 17.64
CA PRO A 625 -6.95 25.88 18.90
C PRO A 625 -8.47 25.74 19.07
N ARG A 626 -8.93 25.58 20.30
CA ARG A 626 -10.34 25.79 20.66
C ARG A 626 -10.67 27.28 20.49
N ARG A 627 -11.79 27.60 19.85
CA ARG A 627 -12.24 28.98 19.63
C ARG A 627 -13.60 29.27 20.23
#